data_909eb7be5d04d88d6d9e953f1d46fe9c
#
_entry.id   909eb7be5d04d88d6d9e953f1d46fe9c
#
_cell.length_a   1.000
_cell.length_b   1.000
_cell.length_c   1.000
_cell.angle_alpha   90.00
_cell.angle_beta   90.00
_cell.angle_gamma   90.00
#
_symmetry.space_group_name_H-M   'P 1'
#
loop_
_entity.id
_entity.type
_entity.pdbx_description
1 polymer ?
#
loop_
_entity_poly.entity_id
_entity_poly.type
_entity_poly.pdbx_seq_one_letter_code
_entity_poly.pdbx_strand_id
1 'polypeptide(L)'
;FILMNYILATAGEGHGHVFAKVRHIPVNGSHLDKVAAVNQLSREIAEGKYTVSEAYQALETIRRMPDKRKSVLILASGVASGAFCCLFGGNLMDCLAAAIAGFLIYVYILYVSGPHLSKIVGNVGGGAFVTLVCNLLYMAGIGDHLNFMIIGSMMPLVPGVAFTIAIRDAADGDYISGTVRMIDALLVFICIAIGVGMGIAVLNPLTGGAAL
;
A
#
# COMPACT_ATOMS: atom_id res chain seq x y z
N PHE A 1 -20.99 3.78 13.86
CA PHE A 1 -19.70 3.52 14.47
C PHE A 1 -18.87 2.67 13.49
N ILE A 2 -17.68 3.07 13.18
CA ILE A 2 -16.81 2.36 12.23
C ILE A 2 -15.64 1.78 13.04
N LEU A 3 -15.57 0.46 13.07
CA LEU A 3 -14.40 -0.29 13.55
C LEU A 3 -13.63 -0.78 12.31
N MET A 4 -12.36 -1.05 12.42
CA MET A 4 -11.45 -1.35 11.32
C MET A 4 -12.01 -2.30 10.23
N ASN A 5 -12.77 -3.33 10.62
CA ASN A 5 -13.36 -4.32 9.73
C ASN A 5 -14.88 -4.45 9.85
N TYR A 6 -15.53 -3.54 10.60
CA TYR A 6 -16.96 -3.57 10.83
C TYR A 6 -17.57 -2.19 10.77
N ILE A 7 -18.74 -2.07 10.16
CA ILE A 7 -19.60 -0.90 10.25
C ILE A 7 -20.79 -1.28 11.10
N LEU A 8 -21.00 -0.55 12.19
CA LEU A 8 -22.22 -0.58 12.98
C LEU A 8 -23.06 0.62 12.58
N ALA A 9 -24.16 0.40 11.89
CA ALA A 9 -25.13 1.41 11.55
C ALA A 9 -26.41 1.20 12.37
N THR A 10 -26.86 2.26 13.03
CA THR A 10 -28.14 2.28 13.73
C THR A 10 -29.04 3.30 13.05
N ALA A 11 -30.25 2.94 12.76
CA ALA A 11 -31.28 3.84 12.24
C ALA A 11 -32.58 3.62 13.00
N GLY A 12 -33.26 4.71 13.37
CA GLY A 12 -34.54 4.66 14.05
C GLY A 12 -35.19 6.03 14.07
N GLU A 13 -36.52 6.09 14.00
CA GLU A 13 -37.31 7.28 14.14
C GLU A 13 -37.93 7.35 15.58
N GLY A 14 -37.49 8.34 16.35
CA GLY A 14 -38.09 8.67 17.67
C GLY A 14 -38.08 7.50 18.69
N HIS A 15 -39.17 7.29 19.38
CA HIS A 15 -39.35 6.22 20.40
C HIS A 15 -39.72 4.85 19.81
N GLY A 16 -39.53 4.64 18.50
CA GLY A 16 -39.89 3.41 17.80
C GLY A 16 -38.72 2.40 17.69
N HIS A 17 -38.86 1.46 16.76
CA HIS A 17 -37.87 0.42 16.54
C HIS A 17 -36.56 0.97 16.05
N VAL A 18 -35.49 0.68 16.78
CA VAL A 18 -34.09 0.95 16.36
C VAL A 18 -33.56 -0.26 15.62
N PHE A 19 -33.22 -0.08 14.36
CA PHE A 19 -32.54 -1.10 13.56
C PHE A 19 -31.04 -0.93 13.72
N ALA A 20 -30.35 -1.95 14.23
CA ALA A 20 -28.90 -2.01 14.27
C ALA A 20 -28.42 -3.03 13.24
N LYS A 21 -27.52 -2.64 12.36
CA LYS A 21 -26.91 -3.51 11.36
C LYS A 21 -25.40 -3.49 11.50
N VAL A 22 -24.83 -4.65 11.73
CA VAL A 22 -23.38 -4.86 11.74
C VAL A 22 -22.99 -5.51 10.41
N ARG A 23 -21.99 -4.95 9.73
CA ARG A 23 -21.46 -5.51 8.49
C ARG A 23 -19.95 -5.63 8.57
N HIS A 24 -19.45 -6.82 8.32
CA HIS A 24 -18.02 -7.07 8.15
C HIS A 24 -17.57 -6.53 6.79
N ILE A 25 -16.46 -5.78 6.79
CA ILE A 25 -15.83 -5.28 5.58
C ILE A 25 -14.48 -5.95 5.45
N PRO A 26 -14.24 -6.74 4.38
CA PRO A 26 -12.93 -7.29 4.14
C PRO A 26 -11.91 -6.18 3.90
N VAL A 27 -10.72 -6.31 4.49
CA VAL A 27 -9.61 -5.39 4.26
C VAL A 27 -9.05 -5.67 2.87
N ASN A 28 -9.51 -4.89 1.91
CA ASN A 28 -8.97 -4.90 0.54
C ASN A 28 -8.05 -3.70 0.35
N GLY A 29 -7.16 -3.78 -0.65
CA GLY A 29 -6.31 -2.65 -1.03
C GLY A 29 -7.13 -1.38 -1.32
N SER A 30 -6.58 -0.21 -0.99
CA SER A 30 -7.28 1.07 -1.14
C SER A 30 -7.45 1.43 -2.61
N HIS A 31 -8.67 1.43 -3.11
CA HIS A 31 -9.04 1.95 -4.44
C HIS A 31 -9.29 3.46 -4.32
N LEU A 32 -8.25 4.28 -4.43
CA LEU A 32 -8.33 5.73 -4.20
C LEU A 32 -9.29 6.44 -5.16
N ASP A 33 -9.45 5.96 -6.38
CA ASP A 33 -10.42 6.44 -7.37
C ASP A 33 -11.88 6.23 -6.90
N LYS A 34 -12.20 5.04 -6.37
CA LYS A 34 -13.52 4.77 -5.77
C LYS A 34 -13.75 5.63 -4.51
N VAL A 35 -12.70 5.81 -3.69
CA VAL A 35 -12.78 6.68 -2.51
C VAL A 35 -13.06 8.13 -2.90
N ALA A 36 -12.37 8.65 -3.92
CA ALA A 36 -12.60 10.01 -4.42
C ALA A 36 -14.02 10.18 -4.96
N ALA A 37 -14.52 9.20 -5.74
CA ALA A 37 -15.87 9.23 -6.28
C ALA A 37 -16.95 9.18 -5.18
N VAL A 38 -16.77 8.35 -4.15
CA VAL A 38 -17.69 8.27 -3.01
C VAL A 38 -17.67 9.59 -2.21
N ASN A 39 -16.50 10.18 -1.98
CA ASN A 39 -16.39 11.47 -1.30
C ASN A 39 -17.10 12.59 -2.08
N GLN A 40 -16.98 12.59 -3.41
CA GLN A 40 -17.69 13.54 -4.25
C GLN A 40 -19.19 13.34 -4.15
N LEU A 41 -19.66 12.11 -4.29
CA LEU A 41 -21.09 11.76 -4.14
C LEU A 41 -21.63 12.18 -2.76
N SER A 42 -20.87 11.96 -1.68
CA SER A 42 -21.26 12.36 -0.32
C SER A 42 -21.49 13.86 -0.20
N ARG A 43 -20.63 14.68 -0.82
CA ARG A 43 -20.79 16.14 -0.83
C ARG A 43 -22.03 16.57 -1.62
N GLU A 44 -22.24 15.96 -2.77
CA GLU A 44 -23.39 16.25 -3.64
C GLU A 44 -24.72 15.86 -2.98
N ILE A 45 -24.75 14.77 -2.19
CA ILE A 45 -25.91 14.40 -1.36
C ILE A 45 -26.13 15.45 -0.27
N ALA A 46 -25.08 15.93 0.40
CA ALA A 46 -25.18 16.96 1.42
C ALA A 46 -25.68 18.30 0.86
N GLU A 47 -25.39 18.59 -0.40
CA GLU A 47 -25.91 19.76 -1.14
C GLU A 47 -27.34 19.56 -1.64
N GLY A 48 -27.97 18.40 -1.41
CA GLY A 48 -29.35 18.11 -1.79
C GLY A 48 -29.54 17.82 -3.30
N LYS A 49 -28.46 17.50 -4.03
CA LYS A 49 -28.51 17.23 -5.47
C LYS A 49 -29.09 15.88 -5.85
N TYR A 50 -29.20 14.97 -4.89
CA TYR A 50 -29.67 13.60 -5.11
C TYR A 50 -30.80 13.25 -4.18
N THR A 51 -31.80 12.55 -4.71
CA THR A 51 -32.73 11.79 -3.89
C THR A 51 -32.07 10.52 -3.36
N VAL A 52 -32.64 9.89 -2.34
CA VAL A 52 -32.09 8.63 -1.77
C VAL A 52 -31.95 7.54 -2.83
N SER A 53 -32.91 7.43 -3.75
CA SER A 53 -32.89 6.44 -4.83
C SER A 53 -31.77 6.70 -5.85
N GLU A 54 -31.59 7.96 -6.26
CA GLU A 54 -30.54 8.36 -7.19
C GLU A 54 -29.15 8.20 -6.55
N ALA A 55 -29.00 8.55 -5.29
CA ALA A 55 -27.74 8.36 -4.53
C ALA A 55 -27.37 6.87 -4.46
N TYR A 56 -28.36 5.99 -4.26
CA TYR A 56 -28.12 4.55 -4.26
C TYR A 56 -27.67 4.03 -5.63
N GLN A 57 -28.27 4.50 -6.72
CA GLN A 57 -27.87 4.13 -8.08
C GLN A 57 -26.46 4.63 -8.42
N ALA A 58 -26.15 5.88 -8.03
CA ALA A 58 -24.80 6.44 -8.18
C ALA A 58 -23.74 5.63 -7.41
N LEU A 59 -24.05 5.23 -6.18
CA LEU A 59 -23.17 4.39 -5.36
C LEU A 59 -22.93 3.01 -6.01
N GLU A 60 -23.98 2.39 -6.57
CA GLU A 60 -23.84 1.11 -7.26
C GLU A 60 -23.00 1.24 -8.55
N THR A 61 -23.09 2.38 -9.24
CA THR A 61 -22.24 2.68 -10.39
C THR A 61 -20.77 2.80 -9.98
N ILE A 62 -20.47 3.50 -8.88
CA ILE A 62 -19.10 3.61 -8.33
C ILE A 62 -18.59 2.21 -7.91
N ARG A 63 -19.43 1.40 -7.29
CA ARG A 63 -19.07 0.03 -6.89
C ARG A 63 -18.64 -0.81 -8.07
N ARG A 64 -19.28 -0.65 -9.23
CA ARG A 64 -19.00 -1.38 -10.48
C ARG A 64 -17.84 -0.81 -11.29
N MET A 65 -17.21 0.28 -10.85
CA MET A 65 -16.05 0.82 -11.54
C MET A 65 -14.96 -0.26 -11.69
N PRO A 66 -14.44 -0.46 -12.92
CA PRO A 66 -13.42 -1.46 -13.18
C PRO A 66 -12.11 -1.08 -12.45
N ASP A 67 -11.41 -2.10 -11.99
CA ASP A 67 -10.08 -1.91 -11.42
C ASP A 67 -9.09 -1.49 -12.50
N LYS A 68 -8.06 -0.74 -12.10
CA LYS A 68 -7.01 -0.29 -13.04
C LYS A 68 -6.28 -1.48 -13.64
N ARG A 69 -5.87 -1.34 -14.90
CA ARG A 69 -5.11 -2.37 -15.61
C ARG A 69 -3.82 -2.67 -14.85
N LYS A 70 -3.55 -3.95 -14.61
CA LYS A 70 -2.33 -4.41 -13.92
C LYS A 70 -1.05 -3.85 -14.53
N SER A 71 -0.99 -3.74 -15.87
CA SER A 71 0.16 -3.16 -16.59
C SER A 71 0.46 -1.72 -16.18
N VAL A 72 -0.59 -0.90 -15.99
CA VAL A 72 -0.42 0.50 -15.56
C VAL A 72 0.14 0.56 -14.13
N LEU A 73 -0.33 -0.30 -13.25
CA LEU A 73 0.15 -0.36 -11.87
C LEU A 73 1.62 -0.80 -11.79
N ILE A 74 2.01 -1.78 -12.61
CA ILE A 74 3.38 -2.25 -12.70
C ILE A 74 4.31 -1.14 -13.20
N LEU A 75 3.93 -0.44 -14.29
CA LEU A 75 4.68 0.69 -14.82
C LEU A 75 4.78 1.84 -13.82
N ALA A 76 3.67 2.20 -13.17
CA ALA A 76 3.65 3.24 -12.16
C ALA A 76 4.57 2.91 -10.97
N SER A 77 4.60 1.65 -10.53
CA SER A 77 5.51 1.18 -9.48
C SER A 77 6.99 1.37 -9.86
N GLY A 78 7.36 0.98 -11.08
CA GLY A 78 8.73 1.17 -11.56
C GLY A 78 9.13 2.64 -11.62
N VAL A 79 8.29 3.49 -12.23
CA VAL A 79 8.54 4.94 -12.30
C VAL A 79 8.64 5.57 -10.91
N ALA A 80 7.74 5.22 -10.00
CA ALA A 80 7.76 5.70 -8.62
C ALA A 80 9.05 5.29 -7.91
N SER A 81 9.46 4.02 -8.02
CA SER A 81 10.69 3.51 -7.40
C SER A 81 11.94 4.26 -7.90
N GLY A 82 12.04 4.48 -9.20
CA GLY A 82 13.14 5.29 -9.77
C GLY A 82 13.12 6.74 -9.28
N ALA A 83 11.96 7.37 -9.24
CA ALA A 83 11.80 8.73 -8.74
C ALA A 83 12.17 8.84 -7.25
N PHE A 84 11.78 7.89 -6.42
CA PHE A 84 12.18 7.85 -5.01
C PHE A 84 13.68 7.63 -4.83
N CYS A 85 14.30 6.76 -5.64
CA CYS A 85 15.74 6.58 -5.63
C CYS A 85 16.47 7.91 -5.93
N CYS A 86 16.01 8.64 -6.93
CA CYS A 86 16.52 9.98 -7.26
C CYS A 86 16.34 10.98 -6.10
N LEU A 87 15.16 10.96 -5.46
CA LEU A 87 14.85 11.82 -4.30
C LEU A 87 15.78 11.57 -3.12
N PHE A 88 16.20 10.32 -2.90
CA PHE A 88 17.12 9.94 -1.84
C PHE A 88 18.60 10.16 -2.17
N GLY A 89 18.91 10.65 -3.37
CA GLY A 89 20.26 11.01 -3.76
C GLY A 89 20.98 10.00 -4.66
N GLY A 90 20.26 9.00 -5.20
CA GLY A 90 20.79 8.08 -6.19
C GLY A 90 21.10 8.80 -7.50
N ASN A 91 22.14 8.30 -8.22
CA ASN A 91 22.46 8.78 -9.55
C ASN A 91 21.49 8.23 -10.61
N LEU A 92 21.64 8.64 -11.87
CA LEU A 92 20.73 8.22 -12.93
C LEU A 92 20.72 6.71 -13.16
N MET A 93 21.87 6.02 -12.98
CA MET A 93 21.98 4.58 -13.12
C MET A 93 21.31 3.85 -11.93
N ASP A 94 21.46 4.39 -10.72
CA ASP A 94 20.78 3.89 -9.53
C ASP A 94 19.25 4.02 -9.68
N CYS A 95 18.77 5.15 -10.21
CA CYS A 95 17.35 5.39 -10.46
C CYS A 95 16.78 4.41 -11.50
N LEU A 96 17.56 4.09 -12.53
CA LEU A 96 17.16 3.12 -13.55
C LEU A 96 17.11 1.71 -12.99
N ALA A 97 18.11 1.31 -12.19
CA ALA A 97 18.13 0.03 -11.49
C ALA A 97 16.95 -0.09 -10.51
N ALA A 98 16.68 0.97 -9.73
CA ALA A 98 15.54 1.03 -8.82
C ALA A 98 14.19 0.95 -9.55
N ALA A 99 14.07 1.56 -10.74
CA ALA A 99 12.87 1.45 -11.57
C ALA A 99 12.63 0.01 -12.03
N ILE A 100 13.69 -0.70 -12.48
CA ILE A 100 13.61 -2.11 -12.88
C ILE A 100 13.19 -2.97 -11.67
N ALA A 101 13.83 -2.79 -10.52
CA ALA A 101 13.50 -3.53 -9.31
C ALA A 101 12.07 -3.22 -8.82
N GLY A 102 11.64 -1.95 -8.90
CA GLY A 102 10.28 -1.53 -8.58
C GLY A 102 9.21 -2.10 -9.52
N PHE A 103 9.54 -2.31 -10.78
CA PHE A 103 8.70 -3.03 -11.73
C PHE A 103 8.56 -4.51 -11.31
N LEU A 104 9.66 -5.17 -11.01
CA LEU A 104 9.68 -6.59 -10.64
C LEU A 104 9.00 -6.85 -9.29
N ILE A 105 9.16 -5.97 -8.30
CA ILE A 105 8.49 -6.14 -7.00
C ILE A 105 6.98 -6.05 -7.13
N TYR A 106 6.46 -5.19 -8.02
CA TYR A 106 5.02 -5.11 -8.19
C TYR A 106 4.46 -6.36 -8.90
N VAL A 107 5.21 -6.94 -9.82
CA VAL A 107 4.90 -8.26 -10.40
C VAL A 107 4.86 -9.33 -9.31
N TYR A 108 5.86 -9.35 -8.41
CA TYR A 108 5.87 -10.23 -7.24
C TYR A 108 4.61 -10.04 -6.36
N ILE A 109 4.23 -8.79 -6.05
CA ILE A 109 3.04 -8.49 -5.25
C ILE A 109 1.78 -9.04 -5.91
N LEU A 110 1.61 -8.86 -7.22
CA LEU A 110 0.40 -9.27 -7.94
C LEU A 110 0.27 -10.77 -8.11
N TYR A 111 1.37 -11.48 -8.34
CA TYR A 111 1.34 -12.88 -8.76
C TYR A 111 1.81 -13.87 -7.69
N VAL A 112 2.64 -13.44 -6.76
CA VAL A 112 3.21 -14.32 -5.73
C VAL A 112 2.62 -14.01 -4.36
N SER A 113 2.70 -12.75 -3.91
CA SER A 113 2.29 -12.38 -2.55
C SER A 113 0.77 -12.39 -2.39
N GLY A 114 0.02 -11.70 -3.25
CA GLY A 114 -1.40 -11.46 -3.09
C GLY A 114 -2.28 -12.70 -3.06
N PRO A 115 -2.09 -13.72 -3.93
CA PRO A 115 -2.97 -14.88 -3.98
C PRO A 115 -2.60 -16.01 -3.02
N HIS A 116 -1.34 -16.10 -2.58
CA HIS A 116 -0.81 -17.34 -1.99
C HIS A 116 -0.13 -17.18 -0.63
N LEU A 117 0.28 -15.97 -0.25
CA LEU A 117 1.06 -15.73 0.96
C LEU A 117 0.29 -14.90 1.98
N SER A 118 0.57 -15.17 3.27
CA SER A 118 0.13 -14.26 4.33
C SER A 118 0.81 -12.90 4.18
N LYS A 119 0.17 -11.84 4.67
CA LYS A 119 0.71 -10.46 4.62
C LYS A 119 2.14 -10.37 5.16
N ILE A 120 2.43 -11.07 6.26
CA ILE A 120 3.77 -11.09 6.89
C ILE A 120 4.79 -11.73 5.96
N VAL A 121 4.53 -12.97 5.50
CA VAL A 121 5.44 -13.70 4.61
C VAL A 121 5.62 -12.97 3.27
N GLY A 122 4.56 -12.39 2.72
CA GLY A 122 4.62 -11.60 1.50
C GLY A 122 5.53 -10.37 1.62
N ASN A 123 5.48 -9.65 2.74
CA ASN A 123 6.32 -8.46 2.95
C ASN A 123 7.78 -8.83 3.26
N VAL A 124 8.04 -9.87 4.06
CA VAL A 124 9.40 -10.37 4.29
C VAL A 124 10.01 -10.86 2.98
N GLY A 125 9.29 -11.69 2.23
CA GLY A 125 9.74 -12.17 0.92
C GLY A 125 9.93 -11.05 -0.09
N GLY A 126 9.07 -10.04 -0.09
CA GLY A 126 9.18 -8.85 -0.92
C GLY A 126 10.45 -8.05 -0.63
N GLY A 127 10.76 -7.80 0.64
CA GLY A 127 11.99 -7.12 1.07
C GLY A 127 13.24 -7.90 0.63
N ALA A 128 13.27 -9.22 0.86
CA ALA A 128 14.35 -10.06 0.41
C ALA A 128 14.50 -10.08 -1.13
N PHE A 129 13.39 -10.17 -1.84
CA PHE A 129 13.36 -10.16 -3.31
C PHE A 129 13.90 -8.86 -3.89
N VAL A 130 13.49 -7.69 -3.38
CA VAL A 130 14.02 -6.39 -3.80
C VAL A 130 15.53 -6.34 -3.61
N THR A 131 16.01 -6.74 -2.43
CA THR A 131 17.45 -6.73 -2.12
C THR A 131 18.23 -7.63 -3.06
N LEU A 132 17.73 -8.83 -3.37
CA LEU A 132 18.35 -9.75 -4.33
C LEU A 132 18.42 -9.13 -5.72
N VAL A 133 17.33 -8.55 -6.22
CA VAL A 133 17.29 -7.92 -7.56
C VAL A 133 18.24 -6.74 -7.63
N CYS A 134 18.23 -5.83 -6.63
CA CYS A 134 19.12 -4.67 -6.60
C CYS A 134 20.61 -5.11 -6.56
N ASN A 135 20.92 -6.13 -5.77
CA ASN A 135 22.29 -6.65 -5.71
C ASN A 135 22.75 -7.26 -7.04
N LEU A 136 21.89 -8.03 -7.72
CA LEU A 136 22.19 -8.57 -9.03
C LEU A 136 22.45 -7.46 -10.07
N LEU A 137 21.63 -6.40 -10.04
CA LEU A 137 21.83 -5.25 -10.94
C LEU A 137 23.13 -4.51 -10.61
N TYR A 138 23.45 -4.32 -9.33
CA TYR A 138 24.71 -3.73 -8.87
C TYR A 138 25.92 -4.55 -9.32
N MET A 139 25.88 -5.88 -9.16
CA MET A 139 26.96 -6.78 -9.64
C MET A 139 27.09 -6.78 -11.16
N ALA A 140 26.01 -6.53 -11.89
CA ALA A 140 26.03 -6.37 -13.35
C ALA A 140 26.58 -5.00 -13.82
N GLY A 141 26.95 -4.11 -12.87
CA GLY A 141 27.45 -2.77 -13.16
C GLY A 141 26.33 -1.76 -13.47
N ILE A 142 25.10 -2.07 -13.11
CA ILE A 142 23.95 -1.16 -13.27
C ILE A 142 23.67 -0.52 -11.91
N GLY A 143 24.18 0.71 -11.72
CA GLY A 143 24.09 1.46 -10.46
C GLY A 143 25.37 1.38 -9.62
N ASP A 144 25.63 2.46 -8.86
CA ASP A 144 26.83 2.65 -8.08
C ASP A 144 26.56 2.62 -6.55
N HIS A 145 25.29 2.86 -6.15
CA HIS A 145 24.90 2.99 -4.74
C HIS A 145 23.75 2.04 -4.41
N LEU A 146 24.09 0.82 -3.99
CA LEU A 146 23.14 -0.24 -3.68
C LEU A 146 22.07 0.17 -2.64
N ASN A 147 22.45 0.96 -1.62
CA ASN A 147 21.55 1.46 -0.60
C ASN A 147 20.41 2.32 -1.19
N PHE A 148 20.70 3.25 -2.09
CA PHE A 148 19.67 4.08 -2.74
C PHE A 148 18.76 3.27 -3.66
N MET A 149 19.34 2.29 -4.36
CA MET A 149 18.58 1.36 -5.20
C MET A 149 17.58 0.56 -4.36
N ILE A 150 17.99 -0.02 -3.23
CA ILE A 150 17.12 -0.81 -2.34
C ILE A 150 16.03 0.09 -1.75
N ILE A 151 16.39 1.26 -1.19
CA ILE A 151 15.43 2.17 -0.56
C ILE A 151 14.38 2.64 -1.56
N GLY A 152 14.78 3.05 -2.77
CA GLY A 152 13.86 3.48 -3.82
C GLY A 152 12.93 2.35 -4.27
N SER A 153 13.48 1.15 -4.46
CA SER A 153 12.73 -0.01 -4.97
C SER A 153 11.71 -0.58 -3.99
N MET A 154 11.90 -0.40 -2.67
CA MET A 154 10.98 -0.93 -1.67
C MET A 154 9.75 -0.04 -1.44
N MET A 155 9.70 1.19 -2.01
CA MET A 155 8.60 2.13 -1.78
C MET A 155 7.21 1.56 -2.08
N PRO A 156 6.99 0.71 -3.09
CA PRO A 156 5.68 0.09 -3.31
C PRO A 156 5.21 -0.86 -2.18
N LEU A 157 6.12 -1.37 -1.35
CA LEU A 157 5.81 -2.21 -0.19
C LEU A 157 5.47 -1.37 1.05
N VAL A 158 5.97 -0.15 1.12
CA VAL A 158 5.84 0.71 2.30
C VAL A 158 4.37 1.10 2.51
N PRO A 159 3.79 0.86 3.69
CA PRO A 159 2.38 1.13 3.98
C PRO A 159 2.14 2.61 4.33
N GLY A 160 2.60 3.54 3.46
CA GLY A 160 2.57 4.99 3.73
C GLY A 160 1.17 5.53 3.95
N VAL A 161 0.19 5.12 3.14
CA VAL A 161 -1.21 5.56 3.27
C VAL A 161 -1.80 5.07 4.59
N ALA A 162 -1.59 3.81 4.95
CA ALA A 162 -2.09 3.25 6.22
C ALA A 162 -1.48 3.97 7.43
N PHE A 163 -0.18 4.26 7.38
CA PHE A 163 0.53 5.01 8.42
C PHE A 163 0.01 6.45 8.58
N THR A 164 -0.18 7.16 7.47
CA THR A 164 -0.71 8.53 7.48
C THR A 164 -2.13 8.59 8.02
N ILE A 165 -2.99 7.64 7.62
CA ILE A 165 -4.37 7.54 8.14
C ILE A 165 -4.36 7.23 9.63
N ALA A 166 -3.46 6.36 10.11
CA ALA A 166 -3.34 6.05 11.53
C ALA A 166 -3.02 7.28 12.38
N ILE A 167 -2.09 8.13 11.90
CA ILE A 167 -1.76 9.41 12.57
C ILE A 167 -2.97 10.34 12.57
N ARG A 168 -3.67 10.44 11.45
CA ARG A 168 -4.85 11.29 11.33
C ARG A 168 -5.97 10.83 12.25
N ASP A 169 -6.30 9.53 12.27
CA ASP A 169 -7.34 8.97 13.15
C ASP A 169 -7.02 9.28 14.63
N ALA A 170 -5.74 9.14 15.03
CA ALA A 170 -5.30 9.48 16.38
C ALA A 170 -5.42 10.99 16.66
N ALA A 171 -5.09 11.85 15.70
CA ALA A 171 -5.22 13.32 15.84
C ALA A 171 -6.68 13.77 15.92
N ASP A 172 -7.58 13.09 15.21
CA ASP A 172 -9.03 13.33 15.24
C ASP A 172 -9.70 12.73 16.50
N GLY A 173 -8.93 12.09 17.42
CA GLY A 173 -9.40 11.53 18.69
C GLY A 173 -9.89 10.09 18.63
N ASP A 174 -9.87 9.43 17.47
CA ASP A 174 -10.15 8.01 17.33
C ASP A 174 -8.89 7.17 17.61
N TYR A 175 -8.50 7.15 18.88
CA TYR A 175 -7.29 6.45 19.32
C TYR A 175 -7.32 4.95 19.07
N ILE A 176 -8.50 4.31 19.11
CA ILE A 176 -8.62 2.85 18.91
C ILE A 176 -8.29 2.52 17.46
N SER A 177 -8.94 3.13 16.50
CA SER A 177 -8.68 2.90 15.08
C SER A 177 -7.27 3.33 14.69
N GLY A 178 -6.82 4.49 15.18
CA GLY A 178 -5.46 5.01 14.96
C GLY A 178 -4.39 4.04 15.46
N THR A 179 -4.51 3.54 16.70
CA THR A 179 -3.53 2.63 17.29
C THR A 179 -3.48 1.29 16.54
N VAL A 180 -4.61 0.70 16.23
CA VAL A 180 -4.65 -0.59 15.53
C VAL A 180 -4.03 -0.48 14.13
N ARG A 181 -4.34 0.60 13.38
CA ARG A 181 -3.71 0.86 12.07
C ARG A 181 -2.21 1.14 12.17
N MET A 182 -1.79 1.84 13.22
CA MET A 182 -0.38 2.12 13.48
C MET A 182 0.40 0.82 13.72
N ILE A 183 -0.11 -0.06 14.59
CA ILE A 183 0.51 -1.36 14.85
C ILE A 183 0.61 -2.19 13.56
N ASP A 184 -0.45 -2.24 12.76
CA ASP A 184 -0.45 -2.96 11.47
C ASP A 184 0.60 -2.39 10.50
N ALA A 185 0.72 -1.07 10.40
CA ALA A 185 1.74 -0.43 9.57
C ALA A 185 3.17 -0.70 10.08
N LEU A 186 3.39 -0.62 11.40
CA LEU A 186 4.69 -0.93 12.00
C LEU A 186 5.09 -2.39 11.79
N LEU A 187 4.16 -3.33 11.89
CA LEU A 187 4.43 -4.73 11.57
C LEU A 187 4.89 -4.91 10.12
N VAL A 188 4.29 -4.20 9.17
CA VAL A 188 4.74 -4.25 7.77
C VAL A 188 6.15 -3.69 7.62
N PHE A 189 6.48 -2.55 8.27
CA PHE A 189 7.85 -2.00 8.26
C PHE A 189 8.86 -3.00 8.80
N ILE A 190 8.56 -3.65 9.95
CA ILE A 190 9.43 -4.67 10.56
C ILE A 190 9.62 -5.85 9.59
N CYS A 191 8.54 -6.33 8.96
CA CYS A 191 8.62 -7.43 7.99
C CYS A 191 9.52 -7.08 6.80
N ILE A 192 9.39 -5.87 6.24
CA ILE A 192 10.23 -5.39 5.13
C ILE A 192 11.69 -5.32 5.58
N ALA A 193 11.96 -4.75 6.77
CA ALA A 193 13.31 -4.61 7.32
C ALA A 193 13.97 -5.98 7.54
N ILE A 194 13.23 -6.95 8.08
CA ILE A 194 13.72 -8.34 8.23
C ILE A 194 14.04 -8.93 6.84
N GLY A 195 13.15 -8.77 5.86
CA GLY A 195 13.37 -9.27 4.51
C GLY A 195 14.62 -8.69 3.86
N VAL A 196 14.80 -7.36 3.94
CA VAL A 196 15.99 -6.67 3.43
C VAL A 196 17.26 -7.14 4.16
N GLY A 197 17.21 -7.21 5.49
CA GLY A 197 18.34 -7.68 6.30
C GLY A 197 18.74 -9.12 5.96
N MET A 198 17.77 -10.01 5.76
CA MET A 198 18.03 -11.38 5.30
C MET A 198 18.65 -11.39 3.89
N GLY A 199 18.14 -10.57 2.97
CA GLY A 199 18.72 -10.45 1.62
C GLY A 199 20.17 -9.99 1.65
N ILE A 200 20.50 -8.97 2.44
CA ILE A 200 21.87 -8.49 2.63
C ILE A 200 22.75 -9.58 3.27
N ALA A 201 22.27 -10.23 4.32
CA ALA A 201 23.05 -11.26 5.03
C ALA A 201 23.42 -12.46 4.15
N VAL A 202 22.52 -12.87 3.25
CA VAL A 202 22.79 -13.97 2.31
C VAL A 202 23.80 -13.55 1.23
N LEU A 203 23.79 -12.29 0.81
CA LEU A 203 24.62 -11.80 -0.28
C LEU A 203 25.99 -11.26 0.17
N ASN A 204 26.12 -10.82 1.41
CA ASN A 204 27.34 -10.24 1.98
C ASN A 204 28.58 -11.14 1.79
N PRO A 205 28.52 -12.48 1.97
CA PRO A 205 29.64 -13.36 1.68
C PRO A 205 30.04 -13.40 0.20
N LEU A 206 29.11 -13.14 -0.70
CA LEU A 206 29.32 -13.19 -2.16
C LEU A 206 29.89 -11.88 -2.72
N THR A 207 29.62 -10.75 -2.05
CA THR A 207 30.06 -9.40 -2.47
C THR A 207 31.32 -8.91 -1.75
N GLY A 208 31.94 -9.75 -0.92
CA GLY A 208 33.18 -9.40 -0.21
C GLY A 208 33.05 -8.24 0.79
N GLY A 209 31.84 -8.00 1.31
CA GLY A 209 31.60 -6.92 2.29
C GLY A 209 31.39 -5.52 1.68
N ALA A 210 31.33 -5.40 0.37
CA ALA A 210 31.13 -4.11 -0.34
C ALA A 210 29.65 -3.60 -0.30
N ALA A 211 28.77 -4.29 0.40
CA ALA A 211 27.34 -4.01 0.40
C ALA A 211 26.85 -3.14 1.57
N LEU A 212 27.76 -2.51 2.32
CA LEU A 212 27.45 -1.56 3.41
C LEU A 212 28.21 -0.26 3.21
#